data_d8a04679f54a9f06856837f4f16177e2
#
_entry.id   d8a04679f54a9f06856837f4f16177e2
#
_cell.length_a   1.000
_cell.length_b   1.000
_cell.length_c   1.000
_cell.angle_alpha   90.00
_cell.angle_beta   90.00
_cell.angle_gamma   90.00
#
_symmetry.space_group_name_H-M   'P 1'
#
loop_
_entity.id
_entity.type
_entity.pdbx_description
1 polymer ?
#
loop_
_entity_poly.entity_id
_entity_poly.type
_entity_poly.pdbx_seq_one_letter_code
_entity_poly.pdbx_strand_id
1 'polypeptide(L)'
;MSVRKWMFAGALLLAAGLSSLGFAQKPGLKFNPDKKFKIVQFTDLHVKWQDPRSDIAFERMNQVLDDEKPDLVIFTGDIIYSKPALENMRNVLKTVSDRKIPFSIVFGNHDNEQGATKEELLKVAESLPYSLTADEVPEISGVGNYALTVRSSDGKKDAXXXEYLFNYQRGKRIRLY
;
A
#
# COMPACT_ATOMS: atom_id res chain seq x y z
N MET A 1 -30.24 -47.06 -55.42
CA MET A 1 -28.95 -46.53 -54.88
C MET A 1 -29.22 -45.18 -54.23
N SER A 2 -29.19 -45.15 -52.89
CA SER A 2 -29.52 -43.96 -52.09
C SER A 2 -28.23 -43.39 -51.50
N VAL A 3 -27.94 -42.12 -51.83
CA VAL A 3 -26.76 -41.40 -51.33
C VAL A 3 -27.17 -40.61 -50.09
N ARG A 4 -26.70 -41.05 -48.92
CA ARG A 4 -26.93 -40.33 -47.65
C ARG A 4 -25.96 -39.14 -47.56
N LYS A 5 -26.51 -37.90 -47.56
CA LYS A 5 -25.73 -36.68 -47.27
C LYS A 5 -25.49 -36.54 -45.78
N TRP A 6 -24.22 -36.52 -45.37
CA TRP A 6 -23.84 -36.17 -43.98
C TRP A 6 -23.66 -34.67 -43.88
N MET A 7 -24.55 -34.05 -43.07
CA MET A 7 -24.37 -32.64 -42.72
C MET A 7 -23.59 -32.55 -41.41
N PHE A 8 -22.36 -32.03 -41.49
CA PHE A 8 -21.58 -31.70 -40.31
C PHE A 8 -22.03 -30.33 -39.83
N ALA A 9 -22.70 -30.30 -38.66
CA ALA A 9 -22.98 -29.05 -37.96
C ALA A 9 -21.76 -28.71 -37.09
N GLY A 10 -20.98 -27.75 -37.53
CA GLY A 10 -19.87 -27.22 -36.74
C GLY A 10 -20.42 -26.29 -35.65
N ALA A 11 -20.31 -26.72 -34.41
CA ALA A 11 -20.63 -25.86 -33.27
C ALA A 11 -19.43 -24.95 -33.00
N LEU A 12 -19.58 -23.69 -33.32
CA LEU A 12 -18.58 -22.67 -32.99
C LEU A 12 -18.74 -22.28 -31.53
N LEU A 13 -17.86 -22.79 -30.67
CA LEU A 13 -17.80 -22.41 -29.26
C LEU A 13 -17.10 -21.04 -29.15
N LEU A 14 -17.88 -19.98 -29.03
CA LEU A 14 -17.36 -18.67 -28.64
C LEU A 14 -16.99 -18.73 -27.14
N ALA A 15 -15.70 -18.93 -26.87
CA ALA A 15 -15.19 -18.74 -25.53
C ALA A 15 -15.13 -17.24 -25.23
N ALA A 16 -16.20 -16.70 -24.63
CA ALA A 16 -16.17 -15.36 -24.10
C ALA A 16 -15.19 -15.34 -22.93
N GLY A 17 -14.00 -14.80 -23.18
CA GLY A 17 -13.05 -14.54 -22.11
C GLY A 17 -13.58 -13.47 -21.18
N LEU A 18 -14.17 -13.87 -20.08
CA LEU A 18 -14.48 -12.97 -18.98
C LEU A 18 -13.16 -12.55 -18.35
N SER A 19 -12.62 -11.42 -18.84
CA SER A 19 -11.54 -10.74 -18.12
C SER A 19 -12.14 -10.26 -16.80
N SER A 20 -12.02 -11.06 -15.75
CA SER A 20 -12.34 -10.60 -14.42
C SER A 20 -11.38 -9.45 -14.12
N LEU A 21 -11.92 -8.26 -13.96
CA LEU A 21 -11.22 -7.15 -13.31
C LEU A 21 -11.01 -7.60 -11.87
N GLY A 22 -9.98 -8.38 -11.65
CA GLY A 22 -9.61 -8.81 -10.31
C GLY A 22 -9.14 -7.60 -9.53
N PHE A 23 -9.95 -7.16 -8.59
CA PHE A 23 -9.44 -6.30 -7.54
C PHE A 23 -8.28 -7.05 -6.90
N ALA A 24 -7.08 -6.50 -7.00
CA ALA A 24 -5.92 -7.13 -6.38
C ALA A 24 -6.23 -7.27 -4.89
N GLN A 25 -6.37 -8.50 -4.44
CA GLN A 25 -6.61 -8.77 -3.03
C GLN A 25 -5.46 -8.19 -2.22
N LYS A 26 -5.79 -7.39 -1.20
CA LYS A 26 -4.77 -6.82 -0.31
C LYS A 26 -3.94 -7.94 0.30
N PRO A 27 -2.60 -7.82 0.28
CA PRO A 27 -1.76 -8.89 0.83
C PRO A 27 -2.00 -9.09 2.32
N GLY A 28 -2.16 -10.34 2.72
CA GLY A 28 -2.29 -10.69 4.13
C GLY A 28 -0.92 -10.67 4.81
N LEU A 29 -0.83 -10.04 5.96
CA LEU A 29 0.40 -10.00 6.76
C LEU A 29 0.47 -11.26 7.65
N LYS A 30 1.63 -11.91 7.66
CA LYS A 30 1.80 -13.16 8.40
C LYS A 30 3.26 -13.37 8.80
N PHE A 31 3.49 -13.85 10.01
CA PHE A 31 4.83 -14.28 10.44
C PHE A 31 5.34 -15.40 9.53
N ASN A 32 6.62 -15.39 9.24
CA ASN A 32 7.26 -16.45 8.46
C ASN A 32 7.38 -17.75 9.31
N PRO A 33 7.80 -18.88 8.71
CA PRO A 33 7.92 -20.14 9.48
C PRO A 33 8.87 -20.06 10.68
N ASP A 34 9.87 -19.15 10.63
CA ASP A 34 10.80 -18.94 11.73
C ASP A 34 10.24 -18.00 12.81
N LYS A 35 8.94 -17.67 12.71
CA LYS A 35 8.22 -16.79 13.64
C LYS A 35 8.80 -15.37 13.67
N LYS A 36 9.31 -14.91 12.53
CA LYS A 36 9.81 -13.54 12.37
C LYS A 36 8.89 -12.77 11.42
N PHE A 37 8.80 -11.48 11.65
CA PHE A 37 8.09 -10.53 10.78
C PHE A 37 8.88 -9.23 10.83
N LYS A 38 9.42 -8.83 9.68
CA LYS A 38 10.31 -7.67 9.62
C LYS A 38 9.56 -6.45 9.11
N ILE A 39 9.61 -5.37 9.86
CA ILE A 39 9.03 -4.09 9.49
C ILE A 39 10.16 -3.09 9.25
N VAL A 40 10.12 -2.39 8.13
CA VAL A 40 10.97 -1.21 7.90
C VAL A 40 10.08 0.02 8.00
N GLN A 41 10.55 1.01 8.74
CA GLN A 41 9.86 2.29 8.90
C GLN A 41 10.66 3.38 8.21
N PHE A 42 9.96 4.17 7.39
CA PHE A 42 10.49 5.41 6.83
C PHE A 42 9.69 6.58 7.39
N THR A 43 10.36 7.64 7.77
CA THR A 43 9.75 8.86 8.30
C THR A 43 10.54 10.07 7.83
N ASP A 44 9.88 11.21 7.76
CA ASP A 44 10.53 12.52 7.53
C ASP A 44 11.41 12.53 6.27
N LEU A 45 10.95 11.91 5.20
CA LEU A 45 11.69 11.87 3.94
C LEU A 45 11.73 13.25 3.26
N HIS A 46 10.68 14.03 3.40
CA HIS A 46 10.55 15.38 2.84
C HIS A 46 10.97 15.45 1.36
N VAL A 47 10.53 14.44 0.57
CA VAL A 47 10.91 14.36 -0.84
C VAL A 47 10.37 15.55 -1.62
N LYS A 48 11.21 16.19 -2.41
CA LYS A 48 10.82 17.25 -3.33
C LYS A 48 10.82 16.71 -4.76
N TRP A 49 9.75 17.01 -5.47
CA TRP A 49 9.53 16.53 -6.84
C TRP A 49 10.63 17.03 -7.77
N GLN A 50 11.29 16.10 -8.45
CA GLN A 50 12.35 16.40 -9.44
C GLN A 50 13.49 17.26 -8.88
N ASP A 51 13.73 17.21 -7.58
CA ASP A 51 14.86 17.90 -6.95
C ASP A 51 16.00 16.89 -6.73
N PRO A 52 17.17 17.08 -7.37
CA PRO A 52 18.28 16.13 -7.21
C PRO A 52 18.73 15.91 -5.76
N ARG A 53 18.44 16.86 -4.87
CA ARG A 53 18.77 16.69 -3.44
C ARG A 53 17.93 15.59 -2.80
N SER A 54 16.79 15.23 -3.41
CA SER A 54 15.96 14.15 -2.92
C SER A 54 16.40 12.77 -3.43
N ASP A 55 17.32 12.73 -4.40
CA ASP A 55 17.80 11.45 -4.95
C ASP A 55 18.41 10.58 -3.86
N ILE A 56 19.08 11.20 -2.88
CA ILE A 56 19.68 10.47 -1.76
C ILE A 56 18.60 9.72 -0.94
N ALA A 57 17.40 10.29 -0.79
CA ALA A 57 16.31 9.59 -0.09
C ALA A 57 15.93 8.30 -0.83
N PHE A 58 15.80 8.39 -2.16
CA PHE A 58 15.48 7.21 -2.97
C PHE A 58 16.61 6.17 -2.93
N GLU A 59 17.88 6.62 -3.00
CA GLU A 59 19.02 5.71 -2.88
C GLU A 59 19.01 4.97 -1.55
N ARG A 60 18.79 5.69 -0.45
CA ARG A 60 18.76 5.08 0.89
C ARG A 60 17.56 4.15 1.07
N MET A 61 16.39 4.57 0.58
CA MET A 61 15.21 3.69 0.60
C MET A 61 15.52 2.38 -0.14
N ASN A 62 16.06 2.49 -1.36
CA ASN A 62 16.36 1.31 -2.18
C ASN A 62 17.39 0.41 -1.47
N GLN A 63 18.45 1.00 -0.93
CA GLN A 63 19.47 0.25 -0.20
C GLN A 63 18.86 -0.51 1.00
N VAL A 64 18.06 0.19 1.81
CA VAL A 64 17.43 -0.43 2.97
C VAL A 64 16.49 -1.57 2.55
N LEU A 65 15.69 -1.35 1.50
CA LEU A 65 14.75 -2.37 1.02
C LEU A 65 15.50 -3.61 0.48
N ASP A 66 16.63 -3.39 -0.20
CA ASP A 66 17.43 -4.49 -0.76
C ASP A 66 18.15 -5.28 0.35
N ASP A 67 18.67 -4.57 1.36
CA ASP A 67 19.41 -5.20 2.47
C ASP A 67 18.48 -5.91 3.45
N GLU A 68 17.36 -5.26 3.81
CA GLU A 68 16.47 -5.73 4.86
C GLU A 68 15.39 -6.71 4.38
N LYS A 69 14.93 -6.57 3.14
CA LYS A 69 13.87 -7.41 2.54
C LYS A 69 12.68 -7.53 3.50
N PRO A 70 12.01 -6.41 3.81
CA PRO A 70 10.96 -6.41 4.84
C PRO A 70 9.69 -7.13 4.40
N ASP A 71 8.93 -7.61 5.38
CA ASP A 71 7.58 -8.14 5.19
C ASP A 71 6.55 -7.02 5.09
N LEU A 72 6.88 -5.82 5.63
CA LEU A 72 6.00 -4.65 5.63
C LEU A 72 6.85 -3.39 5.69
N VAL A 73 6.46 -2.38 4.92
CA VAL A 73 7.03 -1.03 5.04
C VAL A 73 5.95 -0.10 5.60
N ILE A 74 6.31 0.73 6.56
CA ILE A 74 5.42 1.75 7.12
C ILE A 74 6.05 3.13 6.93
N PHE A 75 5.30 4.04 6.32
CA PHE A 75 5.68 5.45 6.25
C PHE A 75 4.94 6.19 7.36
N THR A 76 5.68 6.89 8.22
CA THR A 76 5.09 7.52 9.41
C THR A 76 5.08 9.05 9.32
N GLY A 77 4.81 9.53 8.10
CA GLY A 77 4.53 10.95 7.86
C GLY A 77 5.69 11.75 7.34
N ASP A 78 5.37 12.97 6.91
CA ASP A 78 6.28 13.93 6.30
C ASP A 78 7.05 13.31 5.13
N ILE A 79 6.27 12.62 4.28
CA ILE A 79 6.79 11.85 3.15
C ILE A 79 7.23 12.80 2.04
N ILE A 80 6.42 13.83 1.77
CA ILE A 80 6.65 14.77 0.67
C ILE A 80 6.75 16.23 1.15
N TYR A 81 7.48 17.05 0.39
CA TYR A 81 7.67 18.48 0.74
C TYR A 81 7.72 19.37 -0.49
N SER A 82 6.96 19.06 -1.54
CA SER A 82 6.82 19.95 -2.71
C SER A 82 5.62 19.57 -3.57
N LYS A 83 5.20 20.54 -4.39
CA LYS A 83 4.24 20.30 -5.48
C LYS A 83 4.98 19.65 -6.67
N PRO A 84 4.25 18.90 -7.50
CA PRO A 84 2.86 18.50 -7.37
C PRO A 84 2.70 17.33 -6.37
N ALA A 85 1.82 17.51 -5.38
CA ALA A 85 1.74 16.63 -4.21
C ALA A 85 1.35 15.18 -4.58
N LEU A 86 0.34 15.00 -5.44
CA LEU A 86 -0.18 13.67 -5.76
C LEU A 86 0.86 12.83 -6.52
N GLU A 87 1.51 13.45 -7.50
CA GLU A 87 2.57 12.81 -8.30
C GLU A 87 3.78 12.49 -7.43
N ASN A 88 4.15 13.42 -6.55
CA ASN A 88 5.29 13.24 -5.66
C ASN A 88 5.02 12.08 -4.68
N MET A 89 3.85 12.05 -4.07
CA MET A 89 3.44 10.95 -3.18
C MET A 89 3.47 9.62 -3.93
N ARG A 90 2.87 9.58 -5.12
CA ARG A 90 2.86 8.37 -5.96
C ARG A 90 4.29 7.90 -6.27
N ASN A 91 5.18 8.82 -6.60
CA ASN A 91 6.58 8.51 -6.93
C ASN A 91 7.29 7.86 -5.74
N VAL A 92 7.14 8.42 -4.55
CA VAL A 92 7.77 7.85 -3.35
C VAL A 92 7.22 6.45 -3.05
N LEU A 93 5.89 6.30 -3.03
CA LEU A 93 5.25 5.03 -2.67
C LEU A 93 5.52 3.93 -3.71
N LYS A 94 5.71 4.29 -4.98
CA LYS A 94 6.06 3.32 -6.02
C LYS A 94 7.41 2.66 -5.76
N THR A 95 8.33 3.28 -5.05
CA THR A 95 9.60 2.64 -4.66
C THR A 95 9.37 1.31 -3.93
N VAL A 96 8.30 1.24 -3.14
CA VAL A 96 7.94 0.03 -2.38
C VAL A 96 6.94 -0.83 -3.17
N SER A 97 5.91 -0.20 -3.74
CA SER A 97 4.85 -0.90 -4.47
C SER A 97 5.40 -1.73 -5.65
N ASP A 98 6.32 -1.15 -6.44
CA ASP A 98 6.90 -1.83 -7.60
C ASP A 98 7.76 -3.04 -7.20
N ARG A 99 8.26 -3.06 -5.95
CA ARG A 99 8.98 -4.21 -5.38
C ARG A 99 8.03 -5.28 -4.85
N LYS A 100 6.71 -5.06 -4.92
CA LYS A 100 5.66 -5.96 -4.43
C LYS A 100 5.74 -6.19 -2.92
N ILE A 101 6.21 -5.17 -2.19
CA ILE A 101 6.29 -5.23 -0.73
C ILE A 101 5.01 -4.59 -0.16
N PRO A 102 4.31 -5.25 0.76
CA PRO A 102 3.18 -4.62 1.45
C PRO A 102 3.62 -3.34 2.16
N PHE A 103 2.80 -2.31 2.06
CA PHE A 103 3.13 -1.05 2.73
C PHE A 103 1.89 -0.34 3.23
N SER A 104 2.10 0.55 4.20
CA SER A 104 1.06 1.42 4.74
C SER A 104 1.64 2.80 5.03
N ILE A 105 0.76 3.81 5.08
CA ILE A 105 1.20 5.17 5.41
C ILE A 105 0.29 5.77 6.49
N VAL A 106 0.87 6.67 7.27
CA VAL A 106 0.15 7.68 8.03
C VAL A 106 0.72 9.04 7.66
N PHE A 107 -0.09 10.08 7.80
CA PHE A 107 0.30 11.42 7.34
C PHE A 107 0.97 12.22 8.46
N GLY A 108 2.01 12.93 8.08
CA GLY A 108 2.61 13.96 8.91
C GLY A 108 1.89 15.31 8.77
N ASN A 109 2.52 16.33 9.31
CA ASN A 109 1.96 17.68 9.20
C ASN A 109 2.29 18.36 7.88
N HIS A 110 3.39 17.97 7.23
CA HIS A 110 3.82 18.63 5.98
C HIS A 110 3.19 18.03 4.72
N ASP A 111 2.68 16.80 4.78
CA ASP A 111 2.20 16.12 3.56
C ASP A 111 1.09 16.90 2.86
N ASN A 112 0.16 17.49 3.61
CA ASN A 112 -0.97 18.23 3.02
C ASN A 112 -0.71 19.73 2.82
N GLU A 113 0.49 20.21 3.10
CA GLU A 113 0.86 21.61 2.85
C GLU A 113 1.19 21.88 1.37
N GLN A 114 1.28 20.83 0.56
CA GLN A 114 1.79 20.90 -0.81
C GLN A 114 0.67 20.97 -1.86
N GLY A 115 -0.53 21.43 -1.44
CA GLY A 115 -1.62 21.71 -2.37
C GLY A 115 -2.53 20.53 -2.66
N ALA A 116 -2.50 19.49 -1.81
CA ALA A 116 -3.44 18.37 -1.83
C ALA A 116 -3.92 18.10 -0.42
N THR A 117 -5.17 17.66 -0.30
CA THR A 117 -5.70 17.27 1.01
C THR A 117 -5.22 15.87 1.40
N LYS A 118 -5.33 15.53 2.67
CA LYS A 118 -4.99 14.18 3.14
C LYS A 118 -5.87 13.12 2.50
N GLU A 119 -7.14 13.44 2.21
CA GLU A 119 -8.07 12.54 1.52
C GLU A 119 -7.62 12.24 0.09
N GLU A 120 -7.10 13.26 -0.61
CA GLU A 120 -6.57 13.08 -1.96
C GLU A 120 -5.28 12.22 -1.94
N LEU A 121 -4.40 12.49 -0.98
CA LEU A 121 -3.17 11.72 -0.80
C LEU A 121 -3.47 10.27 -0.40
N LEU A 122 -4.51 10.06 0.43
CA LEU A 122 -4.97 8.73 0.81
C LEU A 122 -5.38 7.93 -0.42
N LYS A 123 -6.16 8.55 -1.31
CA LYS A 123 -6.59 7.89 -2.56
C LYS A 123 -5.39 7.48 -3.42
N VAL A 124 -4.33 8.30 -3.44
CA VAL A 124 -3.09 7.93 -4.14
C VAL A 124 -2.51 6.65 -3.52
N ALA A 125 -2.38 6.62 -2.20
CA ALA A 125 -1.82 5.45 -1.52
C ALA A 125 -2.69 4.20 -1.75
N GLU A 126 -4.01 4.33 -1.58
CA GLU A 126 -4.95 3.21 -1.77
C GLU A 126 -4.96 2.67 -3.20
N SER A 127 -4.67 3.52 -4.18
CA SER A 127 -4.68 3.12 -5.60
C SER A 127 -3.50 2.24 -6.00
N LEU A 128 -2.46 2.18 -5.19
CA LEU A 128 -1.23 1.46 -5.53
C LEU A 128 -1.32 -0.01 -5.12
N PRO A 129 -0.80 -0.92 -5.95
CA PRO A 129 -0.70 -2.32 -5.56
C PRO A 129 0.09 -2.50 -4.26
N TYR A 130 -0.28 -3.50 -3.48
CA TYR A 130 0.36 -3.84 -2.21
C TYR A 130 0.15 -2.81 -1.10
N SER A 131 -0.64 -1.75 -1.33
CA SER A 131 -1.01 -0.80 -0.28
C SER A 131 -2.01 -1.43 0.69
N LEU A 132 -1.72 -1.31 1.96
CA LEU A 132 -2.63 -1.69 3.05
C LEU A 132 -3.26 -0.46 3.70
N THR A 133 -2.92 0.72 3.21
CA THR A 133 -3.46 2.00 3.70
C THR A 133 -4.98 2.03 3.53
N ALA A 134 -5.66 2.60 4.51
CA ALA A 134 -7.12 2.67 4.54
C ALA A 134 -7.58 3.80 5.44
N ASP A 135 -8.88 4.03 5.48
CA ASP A 135 -9.55 4.87 6.50
C ASP A 135 -10.79 4.11 6.94
N GLU A 136 -10.64 3.31 7.99
CA GLU A 136 -11.64 2.33 8.42
C GLU A 136 -12.39 2.75 9.68
N VAL A 137 -11.96 3.83 10.34
CA VAL A 137 -12.53 4.27 11.61
C VAL A 137 -12.94 5.74 11.50
N PRO A 138 -14.02 6.04 10.76
CA PRO A 138 -14.41 7.43 10.48
C PRO A 138 -14.87 8.22 11.71
N GLU A 139 -15.15 7.54 12.82
CA GLU A 139 -15.49 8.19 14.09
C GLU A 139 -14.29 8.85 14.75
N ILE A 140 -13.08 8.46 14.37
CA ILE A 140 -11.85 9.08 14.87
C ILE A 140 -11.50 10.25 13.96
N SER A 141 -11.31 11.41 14.54
CA SER A 141 -10.97 12.61 13.78
C SER A 141 -9.65 12.44 13.02
N GLY A 142 -9.64 12.85 11.75
CA GLY A 142 -8.48 12.79 10.87
C GLY A 142 -8.70 11.84 9.72
N VAL A 143 -7.64 11.58 8.95
CA VAL A 143 -7.69 10.79 7.72
C VAL A 143 -6.65 9.68 7.81
N GLY A 144 -7.07 8.47 7.46
CA GLY A 144 -6.17 7.32 7.47
C GLY A 144 -6.07 6.67 8.84
N ASN A 145 -7.22 6.43 9.48
CA ASN A 145 -7.31 5.72 10.75
C ASN A 145 -7.66 4.26 10.47
N TYR A 146 -6.74 3.35 10.74
CA TYR A 146 -6.94 1.93 10.47
C TYR A 146 -6.00 1.07 11.31
N ALA A 147 -6.27 -0.24 11.32
CA ALA A 147 -5.44 -1.22 12.01
C ALA A 147 -4.96 -2.30 11.05
N LEU A 148 -3.76 -2.78 11.25
CA LEU A 148 -3.21 -3.90 10.48
C LEU A 148 -3.00 -5.09 11.42
N THR A 149 -3.50 -6.23 11.01
CA THR A 149 -3.35 -7.48 11.77
C THR A 149 -2.29 -8.36 11.12
N VAL A 150 -1.31 -8.77 11.91
CA VAL A 150 -0.31 -9.76 11.47
C VAL A 150 -0.70 -11.12 12.05
N ARG A 151 -0.88 -12.11 11.20
CA ARG A 151 -1.28 -13.46 11.60
C ARG A 151 -0.06 -14.28 12.03
N SER A 152 -0.33 -15.29 12.85
CA SER A 152 0.67 -16.30 13.21
C SER A 152 1.21 -17.03 11.98
N SER A 153 2.36 -17.68 12.12
CA SER A 153 3.02 -18.38 10.99
C SER A 153 2.17 -19.49 10.39
N ASP A 154 1.26 -20.08 11.16
CA ASP A 154 0.31 -21.07 10.65
C ASP A 154 -0.99 -20.44 10.12
N GLY A 155 -1.15 -19.12 10.26
CA GLY A 155 -2.31 -18.36 9.80
C GLY A 155 -3.58 -18.52 10.63
N LYS A 156 -3.50 -19.22 11.77
CA LYS A 156 -4.70 -19.57 12.54
C LYS A 156 -5.10 -18.53 13.57
N LYS A 157 -4.14 -17.70 14.02
CA LYS A 157 -4.38 -16.71 15.08
C LYS A 157 -3.85 -15.35 14.67
N ASP A 158 -4.46 -14.31 15.19
CA ASP A 158 -3.89 -12.96 15.11
C ASP A 158 -2.74 -12.88 16.14
N ALA A 159 -1.59 -12.50 15.69
CA ALA A 159 -0.40 -12.48 16.54
C ALA A 159 0.05 -11.07 16.92
N UNK A 160 -0.42 -10.11 16.26
CA UNK A 160 -0.12 -8.81 16.61
C UNK A 160 -1.21 -7.98 16.08
N UNK A 161 -1.47 -7.43 16.60
CA UNK A 161 -2.29 -6.49 16.22
C UNK A 161 -1.48 -5.34 16.21
N UNK A 162 -1.17 -5.13 15.58
CA UNK A 162 -0.64 -4.07 15.44
C UNK A 162 -1.58 -3.16 15.17
N GLU A 163 -2.04 -2.64 16.10
CA GLU A 163 -2.96 -1.53 16.02
C GLU A 163 -2.18 -0.23 15.86
N TYR A 164 -2.32 0.37 14.71
CA TYR A 164 -1.74 1.68 14.44
C TYR A 164 -2.87 2.67 14.17
N LEU A 165 -3.24 3.40 15.22
CA LEU A 165 -4.13 4.55 15.12
C LEU A 165 -3.25 5.79 15.15
N PHE A 166 -2.91 6.34 13.98
CA PHE A 166 -2.09 7.54 13.92
C PHE A 166 -2.87 8.68 13.28
N ASN A 167 -3.37 9.51 14.16
CA ASN A 167 -3.90 10.79 13.72
C ASN A 167 -3.19 11.90 14.50
N TYR A 168 -2.26 12.56 13.85
CA TYR A 168 -1.63 13.73 14.45
C TYR A 168 -2.48 14.95 14.16
N GLN A 169 -3.34 15.28 15.12
CA GLN A 169 -3.87 16.65 15.22
C GLN A 169 -3.06 17.37 16.29
N ARG A 170 -2.50 18.51 15.93
CA ARG A 170 -1.73 19.35 16.84
C ARG A 170 -2.49 19.53 18.16
N GLY A 171 -1.96 18.97 19.25
CA GLY A 171 -2.49 19.17 20.60
C GLY A 171 -3.27 18.00 21.21
N LYS A 172 -3.45 16.89 20.54
CA LYS A 172 -4.12 15.72 21.16
C LYS A 172 -3.13 14.57 21.36
N ARG A 173 -3.07 14.06 22.59
CA ARG A 173 -2.24 12.90 22.94
C ARG A 173 -2.89 11.62 22.41
N ILE A 174 -2.08 10.80 21.78
CA ILE A 174 -2.48 9.46 21.37
C ILE A 174 -2.27 8.53 22.56
N ARG A 175 -3.29 7.75 22.91
CA ARG A 175 -3.12 6.63 23.83
C ARG A 175 -2.90 5.36 23.04
N LEU A 176 -1.79 4.71 23.31
CA LEU A 176 -1.55 3.35 22.84
C LEU A 176 -2.14 2.40 23.89
N TYR A 177 -2.99 1.49 23.44
CA TYR A 177 -3.57 0.44 24.27
C TYR A 177 -2.93 -0.90 23.92
#